data_1ad63872f9604871381e44a7e2346103
#
_entry.id   1ad63872f9604871381e44a7e2346103
#
_cell.length_a   1.000
_cell.length_b   1.000
_cell.length_c   1.000
_cell.angle_alpha   90.00
_cell.angle_beta   90.00
_cell.angle_gamma   90.00
#
_symmetry.space_group_name_H-M   'P 1'
#
loop_
_entity.id
_entity.type
_entity.pdbx_description
1 polymer ?
#
loop_
_entity_poly.entity_id
_entity_poly.type
_entity_poly.pdbx_seq_one_letter_code
_entity_poly.pdbx_strand_id
1 'polypeptide(L)'
;MEAVTKERFLARLYEMRSKQANNSRAITQEDYDNIIMKLKLLEKKIKGKTIPGFTTNDYNLPNTHEILTVEKNGQIFERLVRPSKKDPNKKLFYITIENMFEPVYKVHQDSQHGARDVMHPVLMETYANITQPQCQAMVNSCQQCQKKKARNKKGIVVKVG
;
A
#
# COMPACT_ATOMS: atom_id res chain seq x y z
N MET A 1 18.18 -7.50 -11.98
CA MET A 1 18.11 -6.81 -10.66
C MET A 1 16.71 -6.43 -10.24
N GLU A 2 15.96 -5.77 -11.13
CA GLU A 2 14.59 -5.36 -10.82
C GLU A 2 13.68 -6.54 -10.49
N ALA A 3 13.73 -7.62 -11.24
CA ALA A 3 12.90 -8.80 -11.03
C ALA A 3 13.14 -9.44 -9.65
N VAL A 4 14.40 -9.52 -9.22
CA VAL A 4 14.75 -10.07 -7.91
C VAL A 4 14.27 -9.14 -6.78
N THR A 5 14.45 -7.84 -6.96
CA THR A 5 13.98 -6.83 -6.00
C THR A 5 12.47 -6.90 -5.87
N LYS A 6 11.75 -7.02 -6.98
CA LYS A 6 10.28 -7.14 -7.00
C LYS A 6 9.83 -8.38 -6.24
N GLU A 7 10.42 -9.53 -6.53
CA GLU A 7 10.07 -10.79 -5.87
C GLU A 7 10.26 -10.71 -4.36
N ARG A 8 11.38 -10.18 -3.91
CA ARG A 8 11.69 -10.01 -2.49
C ARG A 8 10.73 -9.04 -1.82
N PHE A 9 10.44 -7.93 -2.48
CA PHE A 9 9.52 -6.92 -1.96
C PHE A 9 8.12 -7.49 -1.77
N LEU A 10 7.58 -8.14 -2.79
CA LEU A 10 6.24 -8.74 -2.71
C LEU A 10 6.17 -9.81 -1.62
N ALA A 11 7.19 -10.66 -1.50
CA ALA A 11 7.25 -11.68 -0.46
C ALA A 11 7.18 -11.05 0.94
N ARG A 12 7.88 -9.95 1.15
CA ARG A 12 7.86 -9.22 2.43
C ARG A 12 6.49 -8.62 2.71
N LEU A 13 5.82 -8.09 1.69
CA LEU A 13 4.48 -7.52 1.86
C LEU A 13 3.44 -8.60 2.22
N TYR A 14 3.49 -9.76 1.57
CA TYR A 14 2.61 -10.87 1.91
C TYR A 14 2.85 -11.39 3.32
N GLU A 15 4.10 -11.43 3.75
CA GLU A 15 4.45 -11.80 5.12
C GLU A 15 3.89 -10.79 6.12
N MET A 16 4.04 -9.49 5.85
CA MET A 16 3.50 -8.43 6.71
C MET A 16 1.98 -8.56 6.83
N ARG A 17 1.29 -8.83 5.72
CA ARG A 17 -0.16 -9.02 5.73
C ARG A 17 -0.57 -10.21 6.59
N SER A 18 0.15 -11.30 6.51
CA SER A 18 -0.18 -12.52 7.27
C SER A 18 -0.01 -12.31 8.79
N LYS A 19 0.92 -11.46 9.20
CA LYS A 19 1.20 -11.18 10.62
C LYS A 19 0.27 -10.14 11.23
N GLN A 20 -0.28 -9.24 10.42
CA GLN A 20 -1.10 -8.11 10.89
C GLN A 20 -2.58 -8.30 10.61
N ALA A 21 -3.05 -9.50 10.60
CA ALA A 21 -4.41 -9.96 10.30
C ALA A 21 -5.45 -8.86 10.03
N ASN A 22 -5.95 -8.18 11.07
CA ASN A 22 -7.07 -7.24 10.92
C ASN A 22 -6.66 -5.77 10.78
N ASN A 23 -5.41 -5.43 11.11
CA ASN A 23 -4.91 -4.05 11.07
C ASN A 23 -3.88 -3.82 9.96
N SER A 24 -3.69 -4.81 9.11
CA SER A 24 -2.74 -4.68 8.02
C SER A 24 -3.24 -3.67 6.98
N ARG A 25 -2.36 -2.75 6.61
CA ARG A 25 -2.62 -1.84 5.49
C ARG A 25 -2.19 -2.45 4.16
N ALA A 26 -1.52 -3.59 4.21
CA ALA A 26 -1.17 -4.37 3.02
C ALA A 26 -2.38 -5.21 2.63
N ILE A 27 -2.98 -4.92 1.49
CA ILE A 27 -4.17 -5.60 1.00
C ILE A 27 -3.89 -6.28 -0.33
N THR A 28 -4.47 -7.47 -0.53
CA THR A 28 -4.40 -8.17 -1.80
C THR A 28 -5.49 -7.66 -2.75
N GLN A 29 -5.43 -8.05 -4.02
CA GLN A 29 -6.50 -7.74 -4.96
C GLN A 29 -7.83 -8.33 -4.49
N GLU A 30 -7.82 -9.51 -3.90
CA GLU A 30 -9.02 -10.12 -3.33
C GLU A 30 -9.60 -9.27 -2.20
N ASP A 31 -8.75 -8.78 -1.29
CA ASP A 31 -9.17 -7.87 -0.22
C ASP A 31 -9.80 -6.60 -0.78
N TYR A 32 -9.19 -6.05 -1.81
CA TYR A 32 -9.65 -4.83 -2.50
C TYR A 32 -11.05 -5.04 -3.09
N ASP A 33 -11.23 -6.14 -3.80
CA ASP A 33 -12.51 -6.49 -4.43
C ASP A 33 -13.60 -6.74 -3.37
N ASN A 34 -13.24 -7.39 -2.26
CA ASN A 34 -14.17 -7.63 -1.16
C ASN A 34 -14.62 -6.33 -0.49
N ILE A 35 -13.72 -5.37 -0.33
CA ILE A 35 -14.07 -4.06 0.24
C ILE A 35 -15.06 -3.34 -0.68
N ILE A 36 -14.82 -3.35 -1.99
CA ILE A 36 -15.73 -2.75 -2.97
C ILE A 36 -17.11 -3.40 -2.87
N MET A 37 -17.17 -4.73 -2.82
CA MET A 37 -18.42 -5.47 -2.70
C MET A 37 -19.17 -5.08 -1.43
N LYS A 38 -18.47 -5.01 -0.30
CA LYS A 38 -19.08 -4.64 0.99
C LYS A 38 -19.61 -3.21 0.98
N LEU A 39 -18.87 -2.28 0.37
CA LEU A 39 -19.33 -0.89 0.23
C LEU A 39 -20.61 -0.81 -0.60
N LYS A 40 -20.71 -1.58 -1.68
CA LYS A 40 -21.91 -1.62 -2.52
C LYS A 40 -23.10 -2.22 -1.77
N LEU A 41 -22.89 -3.26 -0.97
CA LEU A 41 -23.94 -3.84 -0.13
C LEU A 41 -24.43 -2.86 0.93
N LEU A 42 -23.51 -2.09 1.54
CA LEU A 42 -23.88 -1.07 2.53
C LEU A 42 -24.70 0.05 1.91
N GLU A 43 -24.38 0.44 0.68
CA GLU A 43 -25.14 1.47 -0.06
C GLU A 43 -26.58 1.03 -0.29
N LYS A 44 -26.80 -0.26 -0.57
CA LYS A 44 -28.13 -0.83 -0.80
C LYS A 44 -28.86 -1.24 0.48
N LYS A 45 -28.18 -1.14 1.63
CA LYS A 45 -28.72 -1.59 2.91
C LYS A 45 -29.99 -0.80 3.27
N ILE A 46 -31.02 -1.52 3.65
CA ILE A 46 -32.27 -0.91 4.16
C ILE A 46 -32.04 -0.49 5.60
N LYS A 47 -32.43 0.73 5.93
CA LYS A 47 -32.27 1.30 7.27
C LYS A 47 -32.90 0.37 8.33
N GLY A 48 -32.13 0.05 9.37
CA GLY A 48 -32.57 -0.81 10.46
C GLY A 48 -32.40 -2.29 10.23
N LYS A 49 -31.95 -2.71 9.05
CA LYS A 49 -31.69 -4.12 8.76
C LYS A 49 -30.18 -4.41 8.76
N THR A 50 -29.81 -5.59 9.24
CA THR A 50 -28.42 -6.05 9.25
C THR A 50 -28.09 -6.83 7.97
N ILE A 51 -26.79 -6.87 7.64
CA ILE A 51 -26.30 -7.67 6.53
C ILE A 51 -25.67 -8.93 7.11
N PRO A 52 -26.11 -10.14 6.69
CA PRO A 52 -25.52 -11.39 7.21
C PRO A 52 -24.02 -11.44 7.00
N GLY A 53 -23.30 -11.84 8.05
CA GLY A 53 -21.84 -12.01 7.99
C GLY A 53 -21.03 -10.73 8.16
N PHE A 54 -21.66 -9.56 8.28
CA PHE A 54 -20.94 -8.30 8.48
C PHE A 54 -20.57 -8.11 9.95
N THR A 55 -19.32 -7.66 10.15
CA THR A 55 -18.80 -7.27 11.46
C THR A 55 -18.98 -5.76 11.67
N THR A 56 -18.71 -5.29 12.89
CA THR A 56 -18.70 -3.85 13.18
C THR A 56 -17.71 -3.11 12.28
N ASN A 57 -16.53 -3.72 12.03
CA ASN A 57 -15.54 -3.12 11.15
C ASN A 57 -16.07 -2.97 9.71
N ASP A 58 -16.85 -3.95 9.25
CA ASP A 58 -17.44 -3.88 7.91
C ASP A 58 -18.42 -2.73 7.79
N TYR A 59 -19.25 -2.49 8.82
CA TYR A 59 -20.19 -1.36 8.83
C TYR A 59 -19.48 -0.01 8.89
N ASN A 60 -18.25 0.03 9.38
CA ASN A 60 -17.47 1.27 9.50
C ASN A 60 -16.63 1.57 8.24
N LEU A 61 -16.60 0.69 7.26
CA LEU A 61 -15.83 0.88 6.02
C LEU A 61 -16.09 2.23 5.33
N PRO A 62 -17.35 2.73 5.24
CA PRO A 62 -17.59 4.02 4.57
C PRO A 62 -16.91 5.21 5.21
N ASN A 63 -16.46 5.08 6.48
CA ASN A 63 -15.75 6.16 7.16
C ASN A 63 -14.36 6.40 6.59
N THR A 64 -13.74 5.38 6.00
CA THR A 64 -12.36 5.43 5.53
C THR A 64 -12.21 4.99 4.06
N HIS A 65 -13.26 4.47 3.45
CA HIS A 65 -13.22 3.95 2.09
C HIS A 65 -14.39 4.49 1.27
N GLU A 66 -14.10 4.89 0.04
CA GLU A 66 -15.09 5.37 -0.91
C GLU A 66 -14.79 4.77 -2.27
N ILE A 67 -15.82 4.49 -3.05
CA ILE A 67 -15.65 4.04 -4.43
C ILE A 67 -15.67 5.26 -5.35
N LEU A 68 -14.56 5.48 -6.06
CA LEU A 68 -14.46 6.52 -7.07
C LEU A 68 -14.62 5.87 -8.44
N THR A 69 -15.59 6.34 -9.20
CA THR A 69 -15.81 5.87 -10.57
C THR A 69 -15.01 6.74 -11.52
N VAL A 70 -14.13 6.11 -12.29
CA VAL A 70 -13.24 6.79 -13.24
C VAL A 70 -13.57 6.29 -14.65
N GLU A 71 -13.81 7.22 -15.57
CA GLU A 71 -13.99 6.90 -16.98
C GLU A 71 -12.68 7.16 -17.72
N LYS A 72 -12.20 6.15 -18.44
CA LYS A 72 -10.99 6.24 -19.24
C LYS A 72 -11.16 5.44 -20.53
N ASN A 73 -10.98 6.12 -21.67
CA ASN A 73 -11.08 5.49 -22.99
C ASN A 73 -12.43 4.78 -23.22
N GLY A 74 -13.52 5.36 -22.72
CA GLY A 74 -14.85 4.78 -22.84
C GLY A 74 -15.16 3.64 -21.90
N GLN A 75 -14.20 3.28 -21.01
CA GLN A 75 -14.39 2.25 -20.00
C GLN A 75 -14.53 2.88 -18.62
N ILE A 76 -15.39 2.28 -17.80
CA ILE A 76 -15.63 2.74 -16.43
C ILE A 76 -14.89 1.83 -15.47
N PHE A 77 -14.03 2.43 -14.63
CA PHE A 77 -13.27 1.74 -13.61
C PHE A 77 -13.70 2.23 -12.23
N GLU A 78 -13.78 1.31 -11.29
CA GLU A 78 -14.05 1.64 -9.90
C GLU A 78 -12.72 1.55 -9.11
N ARG A 79 -12.44 2.58 -8.31
CA ARG A 79 -11.23 2.63 -7.49
C ARG A 79 -11.59 2.93 -6.06
N LEU A 80 -10.91 2.25 -5.13
CA LEU A 80 -11.03 2.58 -3.71
C LEU A 80 -10.16 3.79 -3.39
N VAL A 81 -10.79 4.77 -2.74
CA VAL A 81 -10.10 5.97 -2.29
C VAL A 81 -10.44 6.26 -0.84
N ARG A 82 -9.56 6.97 -0.17
CA ARG A 82 -9.80 7.50 1.16
C ARG A 82 -10.11 8.98 1.03
N PRO A 83 -11.30 9.42 1.45
CA PRO A 83 -11.62 10.85 1.40
C PRO A 83 -10.76 11.60 2.41
N SER A 84 -10.23 12.76 2.01
CA SER A 84 -9.49 13.62 2.91
C SER A 84 -10.45 14.50 3.69
N LYS A 85 -10.33 14.52 5.02
CA LYS A 85 -11.13 15.39 5.87
C LYS A 85 -10.70 16.86 5.75
N LYS A 86 -9.44 17.10 5.41
CA LYS A 86 -8.90 18.46 5.27
C LYS A 86 -9.21 19.07 3.92
N ASP A 87 -9.22 18.27 2.87
CA ASP A 87 -9.50 18.73 1.51
C ASP A 87 -10.38 17.69 0.83
N PRO A 88 -11.71 17.95 0.73
CA PRO A 88 -12.63 16.99 0.09
C PRO A 88 -12.32 16.68 -1.37
N ASN A 89 -11.55 17.57 -2.02
CA ASN A 89 -11.16 17.37 -3.42
C ASN A 89 -9.91 16.51 -3.56
N LYS A 90 -9.17 16.31 -2.47
CA LYS A 90 -7.96 15.50 -2.47
C LYS A 90 -8.30 14.12 -1.94
N LYS A 91 -8.25 13.12 -2.82
CA LYS A 91 -8.52 11.72 -2.47
C LYS A 91 -7.25 10.91 -2.61
N LEU A 92 -7.00 10.04 -1.63
CA LEU A 92 -5.85 9.15 -1.65
C LEU A 92 -6.30 7.78 -2.13
N PHE A 93 -5.51 7.16 -3.00
CA PHE A 93 -5.85 5.87 -3.58
C PHE A 93 -5.36 4.72 -2.71
N TYR A 94 -6.20 3.70 -2.54
CA TYR A 94 -5.75 2.43 -1.98
C TYR A 94 -5.06 1.62 -3.07
N ILE A 95 -3.98 0.95 -2.72
CA ILE A 95 -3.20 0.15 -3.66
C ILE A 95 -3.02 -1.27 -3.11
N THR A 96 -3.09 -2.25 -4.00
CA THR A 96 -2.92 -3.66 -3.64
C THR A 96 -1.44 -4.03 -3.58
N ILE A 97 -1.14 -5.11 -2.86
CA ILE A 97 0.22 -5.67 -2.81
C ILE A 97 0.74 -5.91 -4.23
N GLU A 98 -0.09 -6.52 -5.08
CA GLU A 98 0.27 -6.89 -6.45
C GLU A 98 0.68 -5.70 -7.31
N ASN A 99 0.17 -4.51 -7.00
CA ASN A 99 0.43 -3.28 -7.77
C ASN A 99 1.37 -2.31 -7.06
N MET A 100 1.81 -2.63 -5.85
CA MET A 100 2.58 -1.70 -5.01
C MET A 100 4.04 -1.55 -5.46
N PHE A 101 4.60 -2.56 -6.10
CA PHE A 101 6.02 -2.53 -6.47
C PHE A 101 6.38 -1.34 -7.37
N GLU A 102 5.62 -1.14 -8.45
CA GLU A 102 5.95 -0.11 -9.45
C GLU A 102 6.06 1.30 -8.85
N PRO A 103 5.05 1.83 -8.13
CA PRO A 103 5.15 3.17 -7.58
C PRO A 103 6.19 3.29 -6.47
N VAL A 104 6.33 2.29 -5.61
CA VAL A 104 7.30 2.34 -4.51
C VAL A 104 8.72 2.26 -5.04
N TYR A 105 8.97 1.39 -6.00
CA TYR A 105 10.28 1.26 -6.63
C TYR A 105 10.67 2.52 -7.39
N LYS A 106 9.72 3.13 -8.10
CA LYS A 106 9.95 4.37 -8.81
C LYS A 106 10.39 5.50 -7.87
N VAL A 107 9.68 5.66 -6.77
CA VAL A 107 10.05 6.69 -5.77
C VAL A 107 11.42 6.38 -5.17
N HIS A 108 11.71 5.11 -4.90
CA HIS A 108 13.02 4.70 -4.40
C HIS A 108 14.14 5.07 -5.37
N GLN A 109 13.95 4.83 -6.67
CA GLN A 109 14.92 5.20 -7.70
C GLN A 109 15.03 6.72 -7.87
N ASP A 110 13.90 7.42 -7.93
CA ASP A 110 13.86 8.87 -8.14
C ASP A 110 14.52 9.63 -6.98
N SER A 111 14.48 9.08 -5.77
CA SER A 111 15.14 9.63 -4.59
C SER A 111 16.59 9.14 -4.45
N GLN A 112 17.17 8.58 -5.51
CA GLN A 112 18.53 8.03 -5.52
C GLN A 112 18.72 6.96 -4.44
N HIS A 113 17.81 5.99 -4.43
CA HIS A 113 17.77 4.91 -3.43
C HIS A 113 17.60 5.41 -2.02
N GLY A 114 16.70 6.39 -1.85
CA GLY A 114 16.41 6.98 -0.55
C GLY A 114 15.84 5.98 0.45
N ALA A 115 16.02 6.31 1.72
CA ALA A 115 15.49 5.53 2.83
C ALA A 115 13.97 5.76 2.99
N ARG A 116 13.36 4.96 3.88
CA ARG A 116 11.92 5.03 4.13
C ARG A 116 11.44 6.44 4.48
N ASP A 117 12.24 7.20 5.23
CA ASP A 117 11.87 8.55 5.66
C ASP A 117 11.84 9.55 4.50
N VAL A 118 12.53 9.26 3.41
CA VAL A 118 12.51 10.05 2.19
C VAL A 118 11.35 9.63 1.28
N MET A 119 11.11 8.31 1.20
CA MET A 119 10.11 7.72 0.30
C MET A 119 8.68 7.93 0.80
N HIS A 120 8.45 7.69 2.08
CA HIS A 120 7.10 7.66 2.67
C HIS A 120 6.33 8.97 2.48
N PRO A 121 6.90 10.16 2.75
CA PRO A 121 6.17 11.42 2.54
C PRO A 121 5.71 11.62 1.10
N VAL A 122 6.51 11.20 0.13
CA VAL A 122 6.16 11.30 -1.29
C VAL A 122 4.99 10.39 -1.64
N LEU A 123 5.04 9.15 -1.15
CA LEU A 123 4.00 8.16 -1.43
C LEU A 123 2.69 8.48 -0.72
N MET A 124 2.74 9.08 0.45
CA MET A 124 1.54 9.49 1.19
C MET A 124 0.71 10.55 0.48
N GLU A 125 1.30 11.29 -0.44
CA GLU A 125 0.58 12.31 -1.20
C GLU A 125 -0.44 11.69 -2.17
N THR A 126 -0.22 10.44 -2.57
CA THR A 126 -1.06 9.75 -3.56
C THR A 126 -1.81 8.56 -2.97
N TYR A 127 -1.18 7.81 -2.06
CA TYR A 127 -1.70 6.52 -1.58
C TYR A 127 -2.13 6.56 -0.13
N ALA A 128 -3.25 5.89 0.16
CA ALA A 128 -3.84 5.87 1.50
C ALA A 128 -3.21 4.81 2.40
N ASN A 129 -2.70 3.73 1.83
CA ASN A 129 -2.29 2.54 2.59
C ASN A 129 -0.82 2.15 2.43
N ILE A 130 0.03 3.08 2.00
CA ILE A 130 1.47 2.84 2.01
C ILE A 130 2.04 3.33 3.34
N THR A 131 2.74 2.47 4.04
CA THR A 131 3.27 2.71 5.38
C THR A 131 4.80 2.76 5.37
N GLN A 132 5.39 3.26 6.46
CA GLN A 132 6.85 3.26 6.61
C GLN A 132 7.46 1.86 6.60
N PRO A 133 6.88 0.85 7.28
CA PRO A 133 7.41 -0.52 7.18
C PRO A 133 7.41 -1.06 5.75
N GLN A 134 6.44 -0.70 4.93
CA GLN A 134 6.42 -1.11 3.52
C GLN A 134 7.54 -0.44 2.73
N CYS A 135 7.81 0.83 3.00
CA CYS A 135 8.95 1.53 2.39
C CYS A 135 10.27 0.91 2.83
N GLN A 136 10.39 0.54 4.10
CA GLN A 136 11.57 -0.17 4.61
C GLN A 136 11.74 -1.53 3.93
N ALA A 137 10.63 -2.22 3.65
CA ALA A 137 10.67 -3.48 2.90
C ALA A 137 11.29 -3.30 1.51
N MET A 138 11.01 -2.18 0.84
CA MET A 138 11.64 -1.86 -0.44
C MET A 138 13.15 -1.68 -0.29
N VAL A 139 13.59 -0.91 0.70
CA VAL A 139 15.02 -0.70 0.95
C VAL A 139 15.71 -2.03 1.25
N ASN A 140 15.10 -2.87 2.08
CA ASN A 140 15.64 -4.18 2.44
C ASN A 140 15.66 -5.16 1.26
N SER A 141 14.82 -4.94 0.26
CA SER A 141 14.73 -5.81 -0.92
C SER A 141 15.62 -5.34 -2.08
N CYS A 142 16.00 -4.06 -2.07
CA CYS A 142 16.80 -3.48 -3.15
C CYS A 142 18.21 -4.05 -3.15
N GLN A 143 18.61 -4.70 -4.24
CA GLN A 143 19.94 -5.31 -4.34
C GLN A 143 21.06 -4.28 -4.24
N GLN A 144 20.90 -3.12 -4.87
CA GLN A 144 21.91 -2.06 -4.84
C GLN A 144 22.12 -1.53 -3.43
N CYS A 145 21.03 -1.30 -2.69
CA CYS A 145 21.10 -0.83 -1.30
C CYS A 145 21.76 -1.87 -0.41
N GLN A 146 21.46 -3.15 -0.59
CA GLN A 146 22.07 -4.22 0.21
C GLN A 146 23.53 -4.39 -0.09
N LYS A 147 23.96 -4.28 -1.32
CA LYS A 147 25.37 -4.31 -1.72
C LYS A 147 26.15 -3.14 -1.11
N LYS A 148 25.57 -1.93 -1.18
CA LYS A 148 26.18 -0.73 -0.61
C LYS A 148 26.32 -0.86 0.92
N LYS A 149 25.31 -1.39 1.59
CA LYS A 149 25.35 -1.63 3.03
C LYS A 149 26.45 -2.62 3.41
N ALA A 150 26.61 -3.69 2.64
CA ALA A 150 27.65 -4.69 2.85
C ALA A 150 29.06 -4.09 2.69
N ARG A 151 29.26 -3.23 1.68
CA ARG A 151 30.53 -2.52 1.46
C ARG A 151 30.84 -1.59 2.63
N ASN A 152 29.88 -0.82 3.09
CA ASN A 152 30.06 0.11 4.20
C ASN A 152 30.41 -0.67 5.49
N LYS A 153 29.76 -1.80 5.71
CA LYS A 153 30.05 -2.65 6.86
C LYS A 153 31.46 -3.22 6.81
N LYS A 154 31.91 -3.66 5.64
CA LYS A 154 33.30 -4.13 5.45
C LYS A 154 34.30 -3.00 5.67
N GLY A 155 34.02 -1.80 5.18
CA GLY A 155 34.85 -0.62 5.35
C GLY A 155 35.04 -0.26 6.83
N ILE A 156 33.96 -0.34 7.60
CA ILE A 156 34.00 -0.07 9.04
C ILE A 156 34.87 -1.09 9.76
N VAL A 157 34.74 -2.37 9.42
CA VAL A 157 35.54 -3.46 10.04
C VAL A 157 37.02 -3.26 9.74
N VAL A 158 37.38 -2.89 8.52
CA VAL A 158 38.77 -2.64 8.13
C VAL A 158 39.36 -1.46 8.90
N LYS A 159 38.56 -0.41 9.12
CA LYS A 159 39.04 0.77 9.86
C LYS A 159 39.29 0.50 11.34
N VAL A 160 38.59 -0.43 11.93
CA VAL A 160 38.71 -0.76 13.33
C VAL A 160 39.92 -1.70 13.57
N GLY A 161 40.25 -2.47 12.55
CA GLY A 161 41.46 -3.31 12.57
C GLY A 161 42.69 -2.51 12.20
#